data_63dcabd06c4563e57509fa69b587660c
#
_entry.id   63dcabd06c4563e57509fa69b587660c
#
_cell.length_a   1.000
_cell.length_b   1.000
_cell.length_c   1.000
_cell.angle_alpha   90.00
_cell.angle_beta   90.00
_cell.angle_gamma   90.00
#
_symmetry.space_group_name_H-M   'P 1'
#
loop_
_entity.id
_entity.type
_entity.pdbx_description
1 polymer ?
#
loop_
_entity_poly.entity_id
_entity_poly.type
_entity_poly.pdbx_seq_one_letter_code
_entity_poly.pdbx_strand_id
1 'polypeptide(L)'
;FPKKTWEGQFQVVLSEDKKTNAAQMLSPVAEALGREGPKNSLKTEVGILQSPSVLLPAFKLALGNSDEFSTDTYEFLDWKKKKLSIALEKKTSILNIKYRDQNKSIILPVLNQISSTYQEYAGQRKRRIDDNIEAYLKKQIEFYKEKSAKSLKEAQEFAIDQDLYHF
;
A
#
# COMPACT_ATOMS: atom_id res chain seq x y z
N PHE A 1 -24.95 4.44 -36.75
CA PHE A 1 -24.74 3.13 -36.12
C PHE A 1 -23.88 3.34 -34.87
N PRO A 2 -24.26 2.78 -33.70
CA PRO A 2 -23.43 2.84 -32.52
C PRO A 2 -22.11 2.13 -32.76
N LYS A 3 -21.00 2.79 -32.48
CA LYS A 3 -19.66 2.18 -32.62
C LYS A 3 -19.53 1.03 -31.62
N LYS A 4 -19.07 -0.12 -32.08
CA LYS A 4 -18.85 -1.30 -31.25
C LYS A 4 -17.79 -1.00 -30.18
N THR A 5 -18.13 -1.21 -28.93
CA THR A 5 -17.23 -1.00 -27.78
C THR A 5 -16.93 -2.35 -27.13
N TRP A 6 -15.67 -2.59 -26.84
CA TRP A 6 -15.20 -3.79 -26.15
C TRP A 6 -14.91 -3.46 -24.69
N GLU A 7 -15.13 -4.43 -23.81
CA GLU A 7 -14.81 -4.30 -22.40
C GLU A 7 -13.92 -5.47 -21.97
N GLY A 8 -12.87 -5.15 -21.21
CA GLY A 8 -12.08 -6.12 -20.47
C GLY A 8 -12.17 -5.81 -18.98
N GLN A 9 -11.97 -6.81 -18.15
CA GLN A 9 -11.96 -6.65 -16.69
C GLN A 9 -10.96 -7.59 -16.05
N PHE A 10 -10.43 -7.16 -14.89
CA PHE A 10 -9.72 -8.03 -13.96
C PHE A 10 -10.11 -7.67 -12.52
N GLN A 11 -9.79 -8.56 -11.60
CA GLN A 11 -10.08 -8.40 -10.18
C GLN A 11 -8.79 -8.44 -9.37
N VAL A 12 -8.71 -7.57 -8.38
CA VAL A 12 -7.66 -7.60 -7.37
C VAL A 12 -8.29 -8.02 -6.04
N VAL A 13 -7.83 -9.13 -5.51
CA VAL A 13 -8.23 -9.58 -4.17
C VAL A 13 -7.25 -8.99 -3.17
N LEU A 14 -7.75 -8.13 -2.29
CA LEU A 14 -6.95 -7.56 -1.22
C LEU A 14 -6.93 -8.54 -0.05
N SER A 15 -5.76 -9.11 0.23
CA SER A 15 -5.57 -9.96 1.41
C SER A 15 -5.62 -9.08 2.65
N GLU A 16 -6.61 -9.28 3.50
CA GLU A 16 -6.50 -8.85 4.90
C GLU A 16 -5.47 -9.77 5.57
N ASP A 17 -4.30 -9.23 5.92
CA ASP A 17 -3.33 -9.97 6.73
C ASP A 17 -4.07 -10.45 7.98
N LYS A 18 -4.28 -11.77 8.10
CA LYS A 18 -4.84 -12.37 9.33
C LYS A 18 -3.94 -11.95 10.47
N LYS A 19 -4.46 -11.12 11.36
CA LYS A 19 -3.74 -10.62 12.52
C LYS A 19 -3.33 -11.82 13.38
N THR A 20 -2.06 -12.18 13.33
CA THR A 20 -1.47 -13.01 14.38
C THR A 20 -1.47 -12.22 15.70
N ASN A 21 -1.51 -12.89 16.85
CA ASN A 21 -1.51 -12.22 18.16
C ASN A 21 -0.37 -11.21 18.30
N ALA A 22 0.81 -11.49 17.70
CA ALA A 22 1.94 -10.57 17.64
C ALA A 22 1.62 -9.31 16.79
N ALA A 23 0.92 -9.46 15.68
CA ALA A 23 0.51 -8.34 14.84
C ALA A 23 -0.56 -7.44 15.51
N GLN A 24 -1.36 -7.98 16.42
CA GLN A 24 -2.31 -7.19 17.23
C GLN A 24 -1.58 -6.35 18.29
N MET A 25 -0.54 -6.88 18.93
CA MET A 25 0.28 -6.11 19.87
C MET A 25 1.06 -4.96 19.20
N LEU A 26 1.46 -5.13 17.96
CA LEU A 26 2.17 -4.12 17.18
C LEU A 26 1.23 -3.17 16.41
N SER A 27 -0.08 -3.40 16.46
CA SER A 27 -1.08 -2.63 15.71
C SER A 27 -1.00 -1.11 15.97
N PRO A 28 -0.92 -0.64 17.25
CA PRO A 28 -0.81 0.79 17.52
C PRO A 28 0.48 1.41 16.97
N VAL A 29 1.57 0.65 17.02
CA VAL A 29 2.86 1.07 16.49
C VAL A 29 2.83 1.10 14.96
N ALA A 30 2.27 0.08 14.36
CA ALA A 30 2.13 -0.01 12.90
C ALA A 30 1.23 1.10 12.35
N GLU A 31 0.15 1.46 13.05
CA GLU A 31 -0.72 2.58 12.69
C GLU A 31 0.01 3.93 12.80
N ALA A 32 0.78 4.14 13.87
CA ALA A 32 1.60 5.34 14.05
C ALA A 32 2.68 5.50 12.98
N LEU A 33 3.17 4.37 12.42
CA LEU A 33 4.17 4.33 11.34
C LEU A 33 3.56 4.28 9.93
N GLY A 34 2.25 4.55 9.80
CA GLY A 34 1.56 4.67 8.52
C GLY A 34 0.91 3.39 7.98
N ARG A 35 0.81 2.35 8.80
CA ARG A 35 0.00 1.17 8.45
C ARG A 35 -1.45 1.44 8.83
N GLU A 36 -2.30 1.61 7.82
CA GLU A 36 -3.72 1.87 8.03
C GLU A 36 -4.47 0.64 8.56
N GLY A 37 -5.47 0.89 9.42
CA GLY A 37 -6.37 -0.16 9.89
C GLY A 37 -7.22 -0.75 8.74
N PRO A 38 -7.77 -1.97 8.90
CA PRO A 38 -8.38 -2.73 7.81
C PRO A 38 -9.56 -2.04 7.10
N LYS A 39 -10.29 -1.17 7.77
CA LYS A 39 -11.41 -0.45 7.15
C LYS A 39 -10.99 0.70 6.24
N ASN A 40 -9.83 1.32 6.50
CA ASN A 40 -9.31 2.39 5.66
C ASN A 40 -8.45 1.84 4.52
N SER A 41 -7.83 0.69 4.71
CA SER A 41 -6.98 0.01 3.72
C SER A 41 -7.68 -0.15 2.37
N LEU A 42 -8.93 -0.66 2.34
CA LEU A 42 -9.68 -0.88 1.10
C LEU A 42 -9.97 0.42 0.32
N LYS A 43 -10.34 1.50 1.03
CA LYS A 43 -10.57 2.81 0.39
C LYS A 43 -9.28 3.41 -0.14
N THR A 44 -8.20 3.25 0.60
CA THR A 44 -6.87 3.69 0.18
C THR A 44 -6.41 2.94 -1.05
N GLU A 45 -6.63 1.62 -1.13
CA GLU A 45 -6.28 0.85 -2.33
C GLU A 45 -7.08 1.29 -3.57
N VAL A 46 -8.37 1.61 -3.42
CA VAL A 46 -9.16 2.23 -4.50
C VAL A 46 -8.55 3.57 -4.91
N GLY A 47 -8.18 4.42 -3.94
CA GLY A 47 -7.55 5.71 -4.19
C GLY A 47 -6.21 5.58 -4.93
N ILE A 48 -5.38 4.62 -4.53
CA ILE A 48 -4.10 4.31 -5.19
C ILE A 48 -4.31 3.87 -6.64
N LEU A 49 -5.20 2.91 -6.87
CA LEU A 49 -5.54 2.45 -8.23
C LEU A 49 -6.11 3.58 -9.11
N GLN A 50 -6.77 4.54 -8.51
CA GLN A 50 -7.32 5.69 -9.21
C GLN A 50 -6.34 6.85 -9.35
N SER A 51 -5.16 6.74 -8.75
CA SER A 51 -4.16 7.81 -8.76
C SER A 51 -3.49 7.97 -10.13
N PRO A 52 -3.06 9.19 -10.47
CA PRO A 52 -2.27 9.41 -11.69
C PRO A 52 -1.00 8.57 -11.72
N SER A 53 -0.36 8.32 -10.57
CA SER A 53 0.88 7.52 -10.49
C SER A 53 0.71 6.10 -11.04
N VAL A 54 -0.48 5.51 -10.87
CA VAL A 54 -0.80 4.17 -11.38
C VAL A 54 -1.37 4.22 -12.81
N LEU A 55 -2.19 5.22 -13.11
CA LEU A 55 -2.97 5.25 -14.35
C LEU A 55 -2.28 5.94 -15.52
N LEU A 56 -1.34 6.88 -15.29
CA LEU A 56 -0.66 7.60 -16.37
C LEU A 56 0.10 6.70 -17.36
N PRO A 57 0.84 5.66 -16.92
CA PRO A 57 1.49 4.75 -17.87
C PRO A 57 0.49 4.03 -18.79
N ALA A 58 -0.65 3.62 -18.23
CA ALA A 58 -1.72 2.96 -18.99
C ALA A 58 -2.43 3.95 -19.94
N PHE A 59 -2.62 5.19 -19.51
CA PHE A 59 -3.15 6.26 -20.36
C PHE A 59 -2.24 6.55 -21.55
N LYS A 60 -0.93 6.72 -21.33
CA LYS A 60 0.05 6.90 -22.41
C LYS A 60 0.03 5.74 -23.40
N LEU A 61 -0.05 4.51 -22.92
CA LEU A 61 -0.18 3.33 -23.76
C LEU A 61 -1.49 3.34 -24.56
N ALA A 62 -2.59 3.79 -23.96
CA ALA A 62 -3.89 3.93 -24.63
C ALA A 62 -3.88 4.96 -25.75
N LEU A 63 -3.04 5.98 -25.67
CA LEU A 63 -2.86 7.01 -26.71
C LEU A 63 -1.87 6.62 -27.80
N GLY A 64 -1.17 5.49 -27.68
CA GLY A 64 -0.28 4.98 -28.72
C GLY A 64 1.14 5.53 -28.68
N ASN A 65 1.73 5.76 -27.49
CA ASN A 65 3.15 6.12 -27.29
C ASN A 65 3.68 7.30 -28.14
N SER A 66 2.84 8.26 -28.51
CA SER A 66 3.32 9.45 -29.17
C SER A 66 4.05 10.33 -28.13
N ASP A 67 5.35 10.48 -28.29
CA ASP A 67 6.24 11.27 -27.44
C ASP A 67 5.90 12.78 -27.40
N GLU A 68 4.95 13.21 -28.19
CA GLU A 68 4.51 14.60 -28.39
C GLU A 68 3.33 15.01 -27.51
N PHE A 69 2.83 14.13 -26.65
CA PHE A 69 1.72 14.48 -25.78
C PHE A 69 2.17 15.26 -24.55
N SER A 70 1.93 16.54 -24.58
CA SER A 70 1.61 17.26 -23.36
C SER A 70 0.55 16.45 -22.62
N THR A 71 0.88 15.91 -21.45
CA THR A 71 -0.05 15.20 -20.57
C THR A 71 -1.10 16.21 -20.12
N ASP A 72 -2.07 16.52 -20.99
CA ASP A 72 -3.15 17.42 -20.63
C ASP A 72 -3.97 16.71 -19.54
N THR A 73 -3.98 17.30 -18.38
CA THR A 73 -4.72 16.82 -17.22
C THR A 73 -6.20 16.60 -17.56
N TYR A 74 -6.74 17.42 -18.47
CA TYR A 74 -8.13 17.30 -18.90
C TYR A 74 -8.37 16.02 -19.72
N GLU A 75 -7.50 15.69 -20.67
CA GLU A 75 -7.60 14.46 -21.47
C GLU A 75 -7.48 13.20 -20.63
N PHE A 76 -6.56 13.20 -19.65
CA PHE A 76 -6.43 12.10 -18.70
C PHE A 76 -7.69 11.89 -17.87
N LEU A 77 -8.27 12.96 -17.33
CA LEU A 77 -9.49 12.87 -16.52
C LEU A 77 -10.70 12.41 -17.35
N ASP A 78 -10.81 12.88 -18.58
CA ASP A 78 -11.88 12.48 -19.50
C ASP A 78 -11.75 11.00 -19.91
N TRP A 79 -10.52 10.56 -20.24
CA TRP A 79 -10.24 9.15 -20.49
C TRP A 79 -10.58 8.27 -19.28
N LYS A 80 -10.10 8.65 -18.09
CA LYS A 80 -10.41 7.94 -16.85
C LYS A 80 -11.91 7.80 -16.62
N LYS A 81 -12.65 8.89 -16.77
CA LYS A 81 -14.10 8.93 -16.54
C LYS A 81 -14.90 8.11 -17.57
N LYS A 82 -14.50 8.16 -18.84
CA LYS A 82 -15.26 7.51 -19.93
C LYS A 82 -14.91 6.06 -20.15
N LYS A 83 -13.65 5.69 -19.96
CA LYS A 83 -13.14 4.37 -20.36
C LYS A 83 -12.82 3.43 -19.19
N LEU A 84 -12.58 3.97 -17.99
CA LEU A 84 -12.14 3.18 -16.84
C LEU A 84 -13.19 3.18 -15.72
N SER A 85 -13.44 2.01 -15.14
CA SER A 85 -14.27 1.85 -13.95
C SER A 85 -13.51 1.05 -12.91
N ILE A 86 -13.30 1.62 -11.74
CA ILE A 86 -12.65 0.96 -10.60
C ILE A 86 -13.62 1.02 -9.42
N ALA A 87 -14.05 -0.12 -8.96
CA ALA A 87 -15.03 -0.23 -7.88
C ALA A 87 -14.70 -1.38 -6.93
N LEU A 88 -14.88 -1.11 -5.64
CA LEU A 88 -14.88 -2.14 -4.61
C LEU A 88 -16.22 -2.87 -4.63
N GLU A 89 -16.18 -4.19 -4.68
CA GLU A 89 -17.39 -5.01 -4.58
C GLU A 89 -17.96 -4.96 -3.15
N LYS A 90 -19.24 -4.73 -3.05
CA LYS A 90 -19.91 -4.52 -1.75
C LYS A 90 -19.70 -5.72 -0.82
N LYS A 91 -19.25 -5.44 0.41
CA LYS A 91 -19.00 -6.43 1.48
C LYS A 91 -17.89 -7.45 1.18
N THR A 92 -17.01 -7.13 0.26
CA THR A 92 -15.85 -7.97 -0.08
C THR A 92 -14.56 -7.16 -0.08
N SER A 93 -13.43 -7.85 -0.14
CA SER A 93 -12.10 -7.25 -0.37
C SER A 93 -11.70 -7.35 -1.84
N ILE A 94 -12.65 -7.37 -2.76
CA ILE A 94 -12.43 -7.52 -4.20
C ILE A 94 -12.60 -6.18 -4.89
N LEU A 95 -11.55 -5.74 -5.58
CA LEU A 95 -11.58 -4.59 -6.47
C LEU A 95 -11.81 -5.05 -7.90
N ASN A 96 -12.87 -4.56 -8.52
CA ASN A 96 -13.17 -4.79 -9.93
C ASN A 96 -12.64 -3.62 -10.76
N ILE A 97 -11.77 -3.90 -11.71
CA ILE A 97 -11.21 -2.95 -12.66
C ILE A 97 -11.73 -3.31 -14.05
N LYS A 98 -12.42 -2.36 -14.70
CA LYS A 98 -12.98 -2.52 -16.04
C LYS A 98 -12.46 -1.44 -16.96
N TYR A 99 -12.06 -1.82 -18.15
CA TYR A 99 -11.63 -0.89 -19.19
C TYR A 99 -12.42 -1.12 -20.48
N ARG A 100 -12.88 -0.02 -21.09
CA ARG A 100 -13.67 -0.05 -22.33
C ARG A 100 -12.97 0.73 -23.43
N ASP A 101 -12.91 0.16 -24.62
CA ASP A 101 -12.38 0.84 -25.79
C ASP A 101 -13.06 0.35 -27.09
N GLN A 102 -12.97 1.14 -28.14
CA GLN A 102 -13.39 0.75 -29.48
C GLN A 102 -12.37 -0.19 -30.13
N ASN A 103 -11.10 -0.06 -29.75
CA ASN A 103 -10.02 -0.92 -30.21
C ASN A 103 -9.83 -2.11 -29.26
N LYS A 104 -10.24 -3.28 -29.71
CA LYS A 104 -10.12 -4.51 -28.93
C LYS A 104 -8.67 -4.85 -28.54
N SER A 105 -7.71 -4.56 -29.41
CA SER A 105 -6.31 -4.97 -29.22
C SER A 105 -5.62 -4.22 -28.08
N ILE A 106 -6.13 -3.03 -27.69
CA ILE A 106 -5.52 -2.20 -26.66
C ILE A 106 -6.02 -2.54 -25.25
N ILE A 107 -7.14 -3.25 -25.14
CA ILE A 107 -7.79 -3.53 -23.84
C ILE A 107 -6.87 -4.31 -22.92
N LEU A 108 -6.34 -5.43 -23.39
CA LEU A 108 -5.48 -6.29 -22.59
C LEU A 108 -4.14 -5.61 -22.22
N PRO A 109 -3.42 -4.96 -23.15
CA PRO A 109 -2.23 -4.18 -22.79
C PRO A 109 -2.48 -3.12 -21.73
N VAL A 110 -3.56 -2.33 -21.84
CA VAL A 110 -3.90 -1.29 -20.85
C VAL A 110 -4.20 -1.88 -19.48
N LEU A 111 -4.99 -2.95 -19.42
CA LEU A 111 -5.30 -3.65 -18.16
C LEU A 111 -4.04 -4.25 -17.52
N ASN A 112 -3.16 -4.88 -18.31
CA ASN A 112 -1.90 -5.40 -17.82
C ASN A 112 -0.98 -4.28 -17.30
N GLN A 113 -0.94 -3.14 -17.98
CA GLN A 113 -0.16 -1.99 -17.52
C GLN A 113 -0.68 -1.45 -16.19
N ILE A 114 -2.00 -1.33 -16.01
CA ILE A 114 -2.59 -0.92 -14.73
C ILE A 114 -2.22 -1.92 -13.62
N SER A 115 -2.35 -3.21 -13.91
CA SER A 115 -2.04 -4.26 -12.96
C SER A 115 -0.58 -4.25 -12.53
N SER A 116 0.37 -4.18 -13.47
CA SER A 116 1.80 -4.19 -13.16
C SER A 116 2.24 -2.94 -12.40
N THR A 117 1.77 -1.76 -12.82
CA THR A 117 2.09 -0.49 -12.13
C THR A 117 1.53 -0.48 -10.70
N TYR A 118 0.31 -0.99 -10.52
CA TYR A 118 -0.27 -1.12 -9.19
C TYR A 118 0.52 -2.09 -8.29
N GLN A 119 0.89 -3.26 -8.81
CA GLN A 119 1.67 -4.25 -8.06
C GLN A 119 3.04 -3.69 -7.64
N GLU A 120 3.71 -2.98 -8.54
CA GLU A 120 4.97 -2.31 -8.22
C GLU A 120 4.81 -1.27 -7.11
N TYR A 121 3.80 -0.41 -7.25
CA TYR A 121 3.50 0.62 -6.24
C TYR A 121 3.17 0.01 -4.87
N ALA A 122 2.30 -1.01 -4.84
CA ALA A 122 1.92 -1.71 -3.62
C ALA A 122 3.12 -2.41 -2.96
N GLY A 123 3.99 -3.03 -3.76
CA GLY A 123 5.22 -3.66 -3.28
C GLY A 123 6.21 -2.66 -2.69
N GLN A 124 6.41 -1.51 -3.31
CA GLN A 124 7.27 -0.44 -2.79
C GLN A 124 6.72 0.16 -1.49
N ARG A 125 5.41 0.36 -1.42
CA ARG A 125 4.74 0.85 -0.20
C ARG A 125 4.91 -0.14 0.96
N LYS A 126 4.69 -1.42 0.71
CA LYS A 126 4.89 -2.46 1.72
C LYS A 126 6.31 -2.46 2.26
N ARG A 127 7.32 -2.46 1.39
CA ARG A 127 8.74 -2.41 1.82
C ARG A 127 9.03 -1.21 2.70
N ARG A 128 8.59 -0.01 2.33
CA ARG A 128 8.79 1.21 3.15
C ARG A 128 8.18 1.09 4.55
N ILE A 129 7.00 0.49 4.67
CA ILE A 129 6.34 0.28 5.96
C ILE A 129 7.14 -0.74 6.81
N ASP A 130 7.55 -1.84 6.21
CA ASP A 130 8.33 -2.89 6.89
C ASP A 130 9.68 -2.33 7.37
N ASP A 131 10.40 -1.56 6.56
CA ASP A 131 11.65 -0.88 6.92
C ASP A 131 11.47 0.10 8.10
N ASN A 132 10.40 0.88 8.09
CA ASN A 132 10.06 1.81 9.17
C ASN A 132 9.76 1.07 10.49
N ILE A 133 9.03 -0.03 10.43
CA ILE A 133 8.72 -0.88 11.59
C ILE A 133 10.01 -1.49 12.13
N GLU A 134 10.88 -2.03 11.28
CA GLU A 134 12.16 -2.58 11.68
C GLU A 134 13.05 -1.55 12.37
N ALA A 135 13.18 -0.35 11.78
CA ALA A 135 13.94 0.75 12.36
C ALA A 135 13.40 1.19 13.73
N TYR A 136 12.08 1.25 13.87
CA TYR A 136 11.44 1.55 15.15
C TYR A 136 11.73 0.48 16.21
N LEU A 137 11.57 -0.79 15.86
CA LEU A 137 11.82 -1.90 16.78
C LEU A 137 13.28 -1.95 17.23
N LYS A 138 14.25 -1.72 16.34
CA LYS A 138 15.66 -1.61 16.69
C LYS A 138 15.91 -0.52 17.73
N LYS A 139 15.34 0.68 17.54
CA LYS A 139 15.45 1.78 18.52
C LYS A 139 14.84 1.40 19.87
N GLN A 140 13.69 0.72 19.88
CA GLN A 140 13.05 0.27 21.12
C GLN A 140 13.90 -0.77 21.86
N ILE A 141 14.50 -1.70 21.13
CA ILE A 141 15.41 -2.70 21.73
C ILE A 141 16.61 -2.02 22.38
N GLU A 142 17.25 -1.06 21.73
CA GLU A 142 18.38 -0.32 22.30
C GLU A 142 17.96 0.47 23.53
N PHE A 143 16.86 1.20 23.45
CA PHE A 143 16.31 1.94 24.58
C PHE A 143 16.06 1.05 25.82
N TYR A 144 15.43 -0.11 25.62
CA TYR A 144 15.16 -1.01 26.73
C TYR A 144 16.40 -1.73 27.25
N LYS A 145 17.40 -2.00 26.42
CA LYS A 145 18.72 -2.52 26.84
C LYS A 145 19.41 -1.50 27.75
N GLU A 146 19.50 -0.23 27.36
CA GLU A 146 20.09 0.83 28.18
C GLU A 146 19.34 1.00 29.50
N LYS A 147 18.00 1.04 29.45
CA LYS A 147 17.15 1.16 30.63
C LYS A 147 17.36 -0.02 31.59
N SER A 148 17.41 -1.24 31.06
CA SER A 148 17.67 -2.44 31.86
C SER A 148 19.06 -2.43 32.48
N ALA A 149 20.09 -2.06 31.72
CA ALA A 149 21.45 -1.94 32.24
C ALA A 149 21.54 -0.91 33.37
N LYS A 150 20.88 0.26 33.18
CA LYS A 150 20.81 1.31 34.20
C LYS A 150 20.11 0.80 35.47
N SER A 151 18.94 0.17 35.33
CA SER A 151 18.19 -0.37 36.48
C SER A 151 18.98 -1.47 37.20
N LEU A 152 19.70 -2.32 36.48
CA LEU A 152 20.57 -3.35 37.08
C LEU A 152 21.71 -2.70 37.88
N LYS A 153 22.35 -1.67 37.33
CA LYS A 153 23.40 -0.93 38.02
C LYS A 153 22.89 -0.26 39.30
N GLU A 154 21.74 0.40 39.21
CA GLU A 154 21.09 1.03 40.39
C GLU A 154 20.74 -0.02 41.48
N ALA A 155 20.23 -1.20 41.06
CA ALA A 155 19.95 -2.29 42.00
C ALA A 155 21.23 -2.85 42.66
N GLN A 156 22.34 -2.99 41.91
CA GLN A 156 23.63 -3.39 42.43
C GLN A 156 24.21 -2.36 43.41
N GLU A 157 24.19 -1.09 43.07
CA GLU A 157 24.62 -0.01 43.94
C GLU A 157 23.81 0.01 45.23
N PHE A 158 22.48 -0.15 45.13
CA PHE A 158 21.61 -0.22 46.31
C PHE A 158 21.93 -1.47 47.18
N ALA A 159 22.17 -2.62 46.56
CA ALA A 159 22.53 -3.84 47.28
C ALA A 159 23.87 -3.72 48.02
N ILE A 160 24.87 -3.02 47.45
CA ILE A 160 26.16 -2.73 48.09
C ILE A 160 25.95 -1.77 49.24
N ASP A 161 25.18 -0.73 49.08
CA ASP A 161 24.95 0.31 50.08
C ASP A 161 24.20 -0.23 51.31
N GLN A 162 23.35 -1.24 51.11
CA GLN A 162 22.60 -1.94 52.17
C GLN A 162 23.34 -3.11 52.80
N ASP A 163 24.63 -3.33 52.44
CA ASP A 163 25.46 -4.45 52.96
C ASP A 163 24.84 -5.84 52.80
N LEU A 164 24.01 -6.02 51.75
CA LEU A 164 23.25 -7.22 51.46
C LEU A 164 24.12 -8.39 50.90
N TYR A 165 25.40 -8.21 50.73
CA TYR A 165 26.35 -9.21 50.27
C TYR A 165 27.01 -10.05 51.36
N HIS A 166 26.56 -9.93 52.61
CA HIS A 166 27.07 -10.70 53.74
C HIS A 166 26.20 -11.94 54.03
N PHE A 167 25.96 -12.79 53.01
CA PHE A 167 25.51 -14.16 53.25
C PHE A 167 26.22 -15.13 52.31
#